data_20d0680b221048b14453441979810219
#
_entry.id   20d0680b221048b14453441979810219
#
_cell.length_a   1.000
_cell.length_b   1.000
_cell.length_c   1.000
_cell.angle_alpha   90.00
_cell.angle_beta   90.00
_cell.angle_gamma   90.00
#
_symmetry.space_group_name_H-M   'P 1'
#
loop_
_entity.id
_entity.type
_entity.pdbx_description
1 polymer ?
#
loop_
_entity_poly.entity_id
_entity_poly.type
_entity_poly.pdbx_seq_one_letter_code
_entity_poly.pdbx_strand_id
1 'polypeptide(L)'
;MIEQLQEGFKDIWYNDAQHKYHHIKGWETTELQSVTKFLSNLKPEFNNEFWPIIKAYQFSGYDVKSSWNNVTSFRLFEPDLMEFREVSIYDDHSHLTVTPEDVKHQWHMDSTIGKTRGTYIHNYLERLEDRKTDIPKTELIEGMSTAEAVNYVNSIKTAQELCLEYVKYAKENLILIVSEFPVGDLKLGLAGTFDRLYFNKQTKQYEIWDFK
;
A
#
# COMPACT_ATOMS: atom_id res chain seq x y z
N MET A 1 -24.17 -4.25 -20.73
CA MET A 1 -23.36 -4.51 -19.50
C MET A 1 -22.51 -3.29 -19.10
N ILE A 2 -21.75 -2.66 -19.99
CA ILE A 2 -21.00 -1.41 -19.68
C ILE A 2 -21.99 -0.31 -19.29
N GLU A 3 -23.04 -0.10 -20.07
CA GLU A 3 -24.12 0.83 -19.76
C GLU A 3 -24.79 0.52 -18.43
N GLN A 4 -24.96 -0.76 -18.09
CA GLN A 4 -25.49 -1.20 -16.81
C GLN A 4 -24.55 -0.92 -15.63
N LEU A 5 -23.22 -1.09 -15.82
CA LEU A 5 -22.23 -0.71 -14.81
C LEU A 5 -22.20 0.81 -14.63
N GLN A 6 -22.13 1.56 -15.71
CA GLN A 6 -22.15 3.02 -15.66
C GLN A 6 -23.46 3.53 -15.05
N GLU A 7 -24.61 2.95 -15.40
CA GLU A 7 -25.90 3.31 -14.82
C GLU A 7 -25.97 2.94 -13.34
N GLY A 8 -25.41 1.77 -12.93
CA GLY A 8 -25.44 1.30 -11.55
C GLY A 8 -24.61 2.15 -10.58
N PHE A 9 -23.55 2.82 -11.06
CA PHE A 9 -22.64 3.58 -10.23
C PHE A 9 -22.50 5.05 -10.65
N LYS A 10 -23.34 5.55 -11.56
CA LYS A 10 -23.29 6.92 -12.08
C LYS A 10 -23.39 8.00 -11.02
N ASP A 11 -24.02 7.69 -9.92
CA ASP A 11 -24.26 8.61 -8.82
C ASP A 11 -23.16 8.53 -7.74
N ILE A 12 -22.16 7.67 -7.93
CA ILE A 12 -20.99 7.59 -7.05
C ILE A 12 -19.87 8.46 -7.63
N TRP A 13 -19.41 9.38 -6.82
CA TRP A 13 -18.37 10.33 -7.18
C TRP A 13 -17.21 10.29 -6.19
N TYR A 14 -15.98 10.35 -6.68
CA TYR A 14 -14.77 10.46 -5.89
C TYR A 14 -14.22 11.88 -5.93
N ASN A 15 -14.05 12.48 -4.75
CA ASN A 15 -13.38 13.78 -4.61
C ASN A 15 -11.90 13.54 -4.33
N ASP A 16 -11.07 13.70 -5.34
CA ASP A 16 -9.63 13.46 -5.25
C ASP A 16 -8.94 14.39 -4.24
N ALA A 17 -9.32 15.66 -4.19
CA ALA A 17 -8.75 16.65 -3.26
C ALA A 17 -9.03 16.34 -1.79
N GLN A 18 -10.14 15.67 -1.49
CA GLN A 18 -10.56 15.29 -0.14
C GLN A 18 -10.36 13.81 0.16
N HIS A 19 -10.00 12.99 -0.85
CA HIS A 19 -9.95 11.53 -0.79
C HIS A 19 -11.25 10.91 -0.24
N LYS A 20 -12.40 11.41 -0.73
CA LYS A 20 -13.72 11.00 -0.25
C LYS A 20 -14.62 10.56 -1.38
N TYR A 21 -15.44 9.54 -1.09
CA TYR A 21 -16.49 9.07 -1.98
C TYR A 21 -17.84 9.67 -1.57
N HIS A 22 -18.63 10.05 -2.55
CA HIS A 22 -19.96 10.60 -2.34
C HIS A 22 -20.96 9.89 -3.26
N HIS A 23 -22.13 9.63 -2.73
CA HIS A 23 -23.31 9.26 -3.51
C HIS A 23 -24.23 10.48 -3.62
N ILE A 24 -24.62 10.83 -4.83
CA ILE A 24 -25.49 11.96 -5.12
C ILE A 24 -26.83 11.43 -5.62
N LYS A 25 -27.92 11.77 -4.93
CA LYS A 25 -29.27 11.44 -5.34
C LYS A 25 -30.14 12.71 -5.34
N GLY A 26 -30.35 13.28 -6.51
CA GLY A 26 -31.02 14.58 -6.64
C GLY A 26 -30.18 15.67 -5.96
N TRP A 27 -30.73 16.27 -4.88
CA TRP A 27 -30.06 17.31 -4.08
C TRP A 27 -29.36 16.78 -2.83
N GLU A 28 -29.48 15.48 -2.54
CA GLU A 28 -28.89 14.84 -1.37
C GLU A 28 -27.52 14.29 -1.73
N THR A 29 -26.52 14.60 -0.89
CA THR A 29 -25.17 14.03 -0.99
C THR A 29 -24.86 13.25 0.27
N THR A 30 -24.55 11.96 0.11
CA THR A 30 -24.14 11.08 1.20
C THR A 30 -22.68 10.73 1.06
N GLU A 31 -21.87 10.95 2.11
CA GLU A 31 -20.48 10.50 2.15
C GLU A 31 -20.43 8.98 2.34
N LEU A 32 -19.65 8.29 1.50
CA LEU A 32 -19.38 6.87 1.61
C LEU A 32 -17.98 6.65 2.18
N GLN A 33 -17.83 5.65 3.04
CA GLN A 33 -16.53 5.29 3.59
C GLN A 33 -15.72 4.49 2.57
N SER A 34 -14.44 4.82 2.38
CA SER A 34 -13.57 3.99 1.54
C SER A 34 -13.38 2.61 2.17
N VAL A 35 -13.33 1.57 1.33
CA VAL A 35 -13.06 0.18 1.77
C VAL A 35 -11.74 0.10 2.53
N THR A 36 -10.71 0.82 2.09
CA THR A 36 -9.40 0.86 2.77
C THR A 36 -9.52 1.42 4.19
N LYS A 37 -10.27 2.53 4.37
CA LYS A 37 -10.50 3.13 5.69
C LYS A 37 -11.35 2.21 6.58
N PHE A 38 -12.36 1.57 6.01
CA PHE A 38 -13.17 0.58 6.74
C PHE A 38 -12.31 -0.57 7.25
N LEU A 39 -11.48 -1.16 6.38
CA LEU A 39 -10.59 -2.26 6.75
C LEU A 39 -9.53 -1.82 7.79
N SER A 40 -9.04 -0.58 7.72
CA SER A 40 -8.09 -0.07 8.71
C SER A 40 -8.71 0.03 10.11
N ASN A 41 -10.00 0.32 10.20
CA ASN A 41 -10.71 0.37 11.48
C ASN A 41 -10.93 -1.01 12.12
N LEU A 42 -10.85 -2.09 11.33
CA LEU A 42 -10.95 -3.47 11.82
C LEU A 42 -9.62 -4.04 12.31
N LYS A 43 -8.51 -3.37 11.99
CA LYS A 43 -7.18 -3.79 12.46
C LYS A 43 -6.93 -3.21 13.85
N PRO A 44 -6.25 -3.96 14.73
CA PRO A 44 -5.73 -3.38 15.97
C PRO A 44 -4.87 -2.16 15.64
N GLU A 45 -4.95 -1.12 16.45
CA GLU A 45 -4.09 0.04 16.31
C GLU A 45 -2.64 -0.39 16.44
N PHE A 46 -1.83 0.02 15.45
CA PHE A 46 -0.41 -0.30 15.44
C PHE A 46 0.32 0.54 16.48
N ASN A 47 0.89 -0.10 17.50
CA ASN A 47 1.64 0.59 18.54
C ASN A 47 3.05 0.95 18.03
N ASN A 48 3.23 2.24 17.71
CA ASN A 48 4.48 2.80 17.18
C ASN A 48 5.64 2.85 18.21
N GLU A 49 5.37 2.58 19.49
CA GLU A 49 6.41 2.51 20.52
C GLU A 49 6.81 1.07 20.79
N PHE A 50 5.85 0.17 20.92
CA PHE A 50 6.08 -1.23 21.24
C PHE A 50 6.81 -1.99 20.12
N TRP A 51 6.29 -1.93 18.91
CA TRP A 51 6.82 -2.77 17.81
C TRP A 51 8.24 -2.43 17.37
N PRO A 52 8.69 -1.16 17.35
CA PRO A 52 10.09 -0.84 17.09
C PRO A 52 11.04 -1.44 18.12
N ILE A 53 10.66 -1.46 19.40
CA ILE A 53 11.47 -2.08 20.47
C ILE A 53 11.61 -3.58 20.23
N ILE A 54 10.50 -4.29 19.99
CA ILE A 54 10.52 -5.72 19.67
C ILE A 54 11.45 -6.03 18.50
N LYS A 55 11.35 -5.24 17.42
CA LYS A 55 12.19 -5.41 16.24
C LYS A 55 13.66 -5.10 16.50
N ALA A 56 13.94 -4.08 17.30
CA ALA A 56 15.30 -3.73 17.70
C ALA A 56 15.97 -4.89 18.45
N TYR A 57 15.27 -5.55 19.39
CA TYR A 57 15.77 -6.75 20.06
C TYR A 57 16.02 -7.90 19.06
N GLN A 58 15.06 -8.18 18.17
CA GLN A 58 15.21 -9.22 17.17
C GLN A 58 16.40 -8.97 16.23
N PHE A 59 16.59 -7.74 15.76
CA PHE A 59 17.71 -7.35 14.89
C PHE A 59 19.05 -7.35 15.64
N SER A 60 19.03 -7.15 16.96
CA SER A 60 20.20 -7.30 17.84
C SER A 60 20.50 -8.78 18.23
N GLY A 61 19.75 -9.73 17.67
CA GLY A 61 20.02 -11.16 17.82
C GLY A 61 19.33 -11.84 18.99
N TYR A 62 18.40 -11.19 19.67
CA TYR A 62 17.65 -11.76 20.78
C TYR A 62 16.43 -12.54 20.32
N ASP A 63 16.12 -13.66 21.02
CA ASP A 63 14.86 -14.38 20.85
C ASP A 63 13.76 -13.72 21.69
N VAL A 64 12.72 -13.21 21.02
CA VAL A 64 11.67 -12.40 21.63
C VAL A 64 10.30 -13.04 21.41
N LYS A 65 9.53 -13.18 22.49
CA LYS A 65 8.11 -13.53 22.45
C LYS A 65 7.26 -12.32 22.85
N SER A 66 6.37 -11.90 21.96
CA SER A 66 5.46 -10.78 22.15
C SER A 66 4.02 -11.18 21.84
N SER A 67 3.07 -10.39 22.29
CA SER A 67 1.64 -10.60 22.05
C SER A 67 0.98 -9.28 21.64
N TRP A 68 0.05 -9.32 20.69
CA TRP A 68 -0.76 -8.17 20.30
C TRP A 68 -1.67 -7.65 21.43
N ASN A 69 -1.97 -8.51 22.42
CA ASN A 69 -2.82 -8.16 23.55
C ASN A 69 -2.05 -7.51 24.71
N ASN A 70 -0.72 -7.56 24.67
CA ASN A 70 0.14 -6.90 25.67
C ASN A 70 1.20 -6.09 24.92
N VAL A 71 1.03 -4.78 24.92
CA VAL A 71 1.91 -3.82 24.22
C VAL A 71 2.75 -3.00 25.20
N THR A 72 2.85 -3.43 26.46
CA THR A 72 3.65 -2.76 27.50
C THR A 72 4.85 -3.59 27.93
N SER A 73 4.83 -4.90 27.67
CA SER A 73 5.95 -5.80 27.95
C SER A 73 6.02 -6.94 26.96
N PHE A 74 7.18 -7.60 26.91
CA PHE A 74 7.47 -8.78 26.10
C PHE A 74 8.41 -9.71 26.88
N ARG A 75 8.60 -10.92 26.35
CA ARG A 75 9.47 -11.91 26.98
C ARG A 75 10.74 -12.10 26.14
N LEU A 76 11.88 -11.96 26.80
CA LEU A 76 13.21 -12.14 26.25
C LEU A 76 13.80 -13.46 26.72
N PHE A 77 14.29 -14.29 25.81
CA PHE A 77 14.99 -15.52 26.18
C PHE A 77 16.40 -15.20 26.66
N GLU A 78 16.73 -15.69 27.89
CA GLU A 78 18.06 -15.63 28.47
C GLU A 78 18.75 -16.98 28.39
N PRO A 79 19.74 -17.15 27.50
CA PRO A 79 20.38 -18.45 27.27
C PRO A 79 21.06 -19.04 28.50
N ASP A 80 21.67 -18.19 29.33
CA ASP A 80 22.39 -18.60 30.53
C ASP A 80 21.47 -19.23 31.61
N LEU A 81 20.22 -18.76 31.64
CA LEU A 81 19.20 -19.23 32.57
C LEU A 81 18.24 -20.25 31.95
N MET A 82 18.30 -20.43 30.60
CA MET A 82 17.38 -21.27 29.83
C MET A 82 15.89 -20.89 30.04
N GLU A 83 15.60 -19.65 30.32
CA GLU A 83 14.24 -19.17 30.60
C GLU A 83 13.94 -17.83 29.92
N PHE A 84 12.65 -17.45 29.92
CA PHE A 84 12.19 -16.15 29.40
C PHE A 84 12.00 -15.16 30.53
N ARG A 85 12.72 -14.03 30.48
CA ARG A 85 12.53 -12.89 31.36
C ARG A 85 11.53 -11.89 30.75
N GLU A 86 10.69 -11.29 31.57
CA GLU A 86 9.82 -10.18 31.16
C GLU A 86 10.63 -8.87 31.09
N VAL A 87 10.42 -8.12 30.02
CA VAL A 87 11.06 -6.83 29.74
C VAL A 87 9.95 -5.81 29.44
N SER A 88 10.02 -4.66 30.07
CA SER A 88 9.11 -3.56 29.82
C SER A 88 9.58 -2.71 28.65
N ILE A 89 8.64 -2.10 27.91
CA ILE A 89 8.98 -1.09 26.90
C ILE A 89 9.54 0.20 27.51
N TYR A 90 9.40 0.39 28.81
CA TYR A 90 9.92 1.55 29.53
C TYR A 90 11.32 1.32 30.13
N ASP A 91 11.90 0.12 29.93
CA ASP A 91 13.26 -0.18 30.34
C ASP A 91 14.28 0.56 29.46
N ASP A 92 15.53 0.61 29.88
CA ASP A 92 16.63 1.14 29.08
C ASP A 92 17.01 0.14 27.97
N HIS A 93 16.91 0.57 26.71
CA HIS A 93 17.23 -0.20 25.53
C HIS A 93 18.52 0.25 24.83
N SER A 94 19.32 1.10 25.48
CA SER A 94 20.56 1.69 24.91
C SER A 94 21.66 0.66 24.62
N HIS A 95 21.57 -0.54 25.22
CA HIS A 95 22.52 -1.64 25.02
C HIS A 95 22.35 -2.40 23.68
N LEU A 96 21.26 -2.13 22.95
CA LEU A 96 20.97 -2.78 21.68
C LEU A 96 21.90 -2.27 20.57
N THR A 97 22.34 -3.18 19.68
CA THR A 97 23.14 -2.84 18.51
C THR A 97 22.32 -2.14 17.43
N VAL A 98 21.02 -2.40 17.38
CA VAL A 98 20.03 -1.70 16.56
C VAL A 98 19.05 -1.03 17.51
N THR A 99 18.91 0.27 17.43
CA THR A 99 18.00 1.01 18.33
C THR A 99 16.56 0.99 17.83
N PRO A 100 15.55 1.21 18.70
CA PRO A 100 14.17 1.40 18.27
C PRO A 100 14.00 2.56 17.27
N GLU A 101 14.82 3.61 17.38
CA GLU A 101 14.85 4.77 16.49
C GLU A 101 15.35 4.37 15.09
N ASP A 102 16.37 3.53 15.00
CA ASP A 102 16.84 2.98 13.73
C ASP A 102 15.75 2.20 13.02
N VAL A 103 14.99 1.38 13.77
CA VAL A 103 13.86 0.64 13.24
C VAL A 103 12.75 1.56 12.75
N LYS A 104 12.37 2.59 13.50
CA LYS A 104 11.38 3.60 13.09
C LYS A 104 11.82 4.31 11.82
N HIS A 105 13.10 4.71 11.76
CA HIS A 105 13.68 5.35 10.58
C HIS A 105 13.60 4.43 9.35
N GLN A 106 14.03 3.18 9.48
CA GLN A 106 13.95 2.19 8.40
C GLN A 106 12.51 1.99 7.90
N TRP A 107 11.54 1.84 8.79
CA TRP A 107 10.13 1.69 8.39
C TRP A 107 9.58 2.93 7.69
N HIS A 108 9.98 4.12 8.14
CA HIS A 108 9.62 5.36 7.46
C HIS A 108 10.19 5.40 6.04
N MET A 109 11.46 5.03 5.87
CA MET A 109 12.12 4.97 4.56
C MET A 109 11.45 3.94 3.66
N ASP A 110 11.21 2.71 4.15
CA ASP A 110 10.55 1.65 3.38
C ASP A 110 9.14 2.08 2.91
N SER A 111 8.37 2.73 3.80
CA SER A 111 7.05 3.26 3.46
C SER A 111 7.14 4.37 2.40
N THR A 112 8.10 5.27 2.52
CA THR A 112 8.30 6.38 1.58
C THR A 112 8.74 5.87 0.21
N ILE A 113 9.70 4.93 0.18
CA ILE A 113 10.15 4.24 -1.03
C ILE A 113 8.97 3.54 -1.71
N GLY A 114 8.17 2.79 -0.93
CA GLY A 114 7.02 2.06 -1.45
C GLY A 114 5.98 2.98 -2.09
N LYS A 115 5.64 4.08 -1.42
CA LYS A 115 4.68 5.09 -1.92
C LYS A 115 5.19 5.76 -3.19
N THR A 116 6.44 6.25 -3.17
CA THR A 116 7.04 6.97 -4.30
C THR A 116 7.16 6.06 -5.53
N ARG A 117 7.59 4.81 -5.33
CA ARG A 117 7.64 3.81 -6.39
C ARG A 117 6.25 3.49 -6.95
N GLY A 118 5.24 3.31 -6.09
CA GLY A 118 3.87 3.07 -6.51
C GLY A 118 3.34 4.20 -7.40
N THR A 119 3.45 5.44 -6.94
CA THR A 119 3.05 6.63 -7.70
C THR A 119 3.79 6.71 -9.04
N TYR A 120 5.11 6.41 -9.05
CA TYR A 120 5.88 6.40 -10.29
C TYR A 120 5.34 5.38 -11.29
N ILE A 121 5.04 4.16 -10.83
CA ILE A 121 4.55 3.06 -11.68
C ILE A 121 3.18 3.41 -12.27
N HIS A 122 2.25 3.92 -11.48
CA HIS A 122 0.94 4.38 -11.94
C HIS A 122 1.09 5.43 -13.05
N ASN A 123 1.85 6.51 -12.78
CA ASN A 123 2.10 7.56 -13.76
C ASN A 123 2.77 7.05 -15.03
N TYR A 124 3.67 6.07 -14.91
CA TYR A 124 4.35 5.47 -16.06
C TYR A 124 3.40 4.64 -16.91
N LEU A 125 2.55 3.82 -16.29
CA LEU A 125 1.53 3.02 -16.99
C LEU A 125 0.53 3.89 -17.74
N GLU A 126 0.00 4.93 -17.09
CA GLU A 126 -0.93 5.89 -17.74
C GLU A 126 -0.30 6.50 -19.00
N ARG A 127 0.97 6.92 -18.91
CA ARG A 127 1.68 7.52 -20.06
C ARG A 127 1.90 6.51 -21.19
N LEU A 128 2.22 5.27 -20.87
CA LEU A 128 2.35 4.21 -21.88
C LEU A 128 1.02 3.90 -22.57
N GLU A 129 -0.08 3.90 -21.85
CA GLU A 129 -1.43 3.69 -22.38
C GLU A 129 -1.87 4.86 -23.26
N ASP A 130 -1.60 6.10 -22.82
CA ASP A 130 -1.90 7.34 -23.55
C ASP A 130 -0.94 7.62 -24.71
N ARG A 131 0.06 6.76 -24.93
CA ARG A 131 1.12 6.95 -25.94
C ARG A 131 1.93 8.24 -25.76
N LYS A 132 2.04 8.75 -24.52
CA LYS A 132 2.91 9.87 -24.19
C LYS A 132 4.36 9.41 -24.19
N THR A 133 5.25 10.25 -24.72
CA THR A 133 6.68 9.93 -24.86
C THR A 133 7.53 10.41 -23.68
N ASP A 134 6.99 11.26 -22.86
CA ASP A 134 7.69 11.81 -21.68
C ASP A 134 7.63 10.79 -20.53
N ILE A 135 8.77 10.25 -20.19
CA ILE A 135 8.91 9.32 -19.05
C ILE A 135 8.97 10.14 -17.74
N PRO A 136 8.23 9.76 -16.67
CA PRO A 136 8.34 10.40 -15.38
C PRO A 136 9.80 10.36 -14.89
N LYS A 137 10.29 11.48 -14.33
CA LYS A 137 11.63 11.49 -13.74
C LYS A 137 11.62 10.69 -12.45
N THR A 138 12.65 9.87 -12.26
CA THR A 138 12.91 9.21 -10.98
C THR A 138 13.61 10.21 -10.07
N GLU A 139 12.95 10.63 -9.00
CA GLU A 139 13.54 11.49 -7.98
C GLU A 139 14.04 10.63 -6.83
N LEU A 140 15.26 10.90 -6.37
CA LEU A 140 15.79 10.25 -5.18
C LEU A 140 15.11 10.83 -3.94
N ILE A 141 14.85 9.97 -2.97
CA ILE A 141 14.22 10.34 -1.70
C ILE A 141 15.33 10.86 -0.78
N GLU A 142 15.09 11.99 -0.15
CA GLU A 142 16.01 12.56 0.83
C GLU A 142 16.28 11.59 2.00
N GLY A 143 17.52 11.49 2.43
CA GLY A 143 17.94 10.62 3.53
C GLY A 143 18.28 9.18 3.13
N MET A 144 18.15 8.80 1.84
CA MET A 144 18.62 7.50 1.37
C MET A 144 20.14 7.35 1.46
N SER A 145 20.59 6.21 1.94
CA SER A 145 21.97 5.77 1.75
C SER A 145 22.25 5.46 0.27
N THR A 146 23.52 5.41 -0.12
CA THR A 146 23.92 5.05 -1.49
C THR A 146 23.37 3.66 -1.90
N ALA A 147 23.38 2.69 -0.98
CA ALA A 147 22.88 1.35 -1.25
C ALA A 147 21.36 1.34 -1.49
N GLU A 148 20.59 2.06 -0.67
CA GLU A 148 19.14 2.21 -0.85
C GLU A 148 18.80 2.92 -2.16
N ALA A 149 19.53 3.98 -2.50
CA ALA A 149 19.34 4.69 -3.75
C ALA A 149 19.58 3.79 -4.98
N VAL A 150 20.63 2.97 -4.96
CA VAL A 150 20.92 1.99 -6.02
C VAL A 150 19.79 0.95 -6.12
N ASN A 151 19.36 0.40 -5.00
CA ASN A 151 18.28 -0.61 -4.96
C ASN A 151 16.95 0.00 -5.44
N TYR A 152 16.65 1.23 -5.04
CA TYR A 152 15.46 1.96 -5.49
C TYR A 152 15.47 2.17 -7.01
N VAL A 153 16.56 2.70 -7.58
CA VAL A 153 16.68 2.91 -9.03
C VAL A 153 16.56 1.60 -9.80
N ASN A 154 17.18 0.52 -9.31
CA ASN A 154 17.06 -0.80 -9.94
C ASN A 154 15.62 -1.32 -9.87
N SER A 155 14.92 -1.13 -8.76
CA SER A 155 13.51 -1.52 -8.62
C SER A 155 12.60 -0.76 -9.58
N ILE A 156 12.87 0.52 -9.86
CA ILE A 156 12.15 1.31 -10.86
C ILE A 156 12.39 0.77 -12.27
N LYS A 157 13.63 0.42 -12.63
CA LYS A 157 13.94 -0.18 -13.94
C LYS A 157 13.19 -1.49 -14.16
N THR A 158 13.25 -2.38 -13.17
CA THR A 158 12.51 -3.65 -13.24
C THR A 158 11.00 -3.42 -13.39
N ALA A 159 10.44 -2.46 -12.65
CA ALA A 159 9.03 -2.10 -12.78
C ALA A 159 8.69 -1.54 -14.16
N GLN A 160 9.57 -0.72 -14.77
CA GLN A 160 9.39 -0.24 -16.14
C GLN A 160 9.34 -1.39 -17.17
N GLU A 161 10.24 -2.36 -17.04
CA GLU A 161 10.25 -3.54 -17.90
C GLU A 161 8.94 -4.32 -17.81
N LEU A 162 8.47 -4.59 -16.59
CA LEU A 162 7.17 -5.24 -16.35
C LEU A 162 5.99 -4.44 -16.89
N CYS A 163 6.01 -3.11 -16.78
CA CYS A 163 4.98 -2.25 -17.37
C CYS A 163 4.95 -2.35 -18.90
N LEU A 164 6.11 -2.41 -19.54
CA LEU A 164 6.19 -2.58 -21.00
C LEU A 164 5.64 -3.93 -21.45
N GLU A 165 5.98 -5.01 -20.75
CA GLU A 165 5.44 -6.34 -21.00
C GLU A 165 3.91 -6.38 -20.81
N TYR A 166 3.42 -5.78 -19.71
CA TYR A 166 2.00 -5.65 -19.45
C TYR A 166 1.26 -4.90 -20.58
N VAL A 167 1.76 -3.72 -20.99
CA VAL A 167 1.12 -2.92 -22.03
C VAL A 167 1.11 -3.67 -23.37
N LYS A 168 2.16 -4.43 -23.69
CA LYS A 168 2.19 -5.30 -24.86
C LYS A 168 1.10 -6.39 -24.77
N TYR A 169 1.05 -7.11 -23.65
CA TYR A 169 0.03 -8.13 -23.40
C TYR A 169 -1.39 -7.55 -23.48
N ALA A 170 -1.62 -6.40 -22.83
CA ALA A 170 -2.92 -5.75 -22.82
C ALA A 170 -3.38 -5.35 -24.24
N LYS A 171 -2.51 -4.78 -25.07
CA LYS A 171 -2.84 -4.42 -26.45
C LYS A 171 -3.24 -5.64 -27.30
N GLU A 172 -2.56 -6.75 -27.12
CA GLU A 172 -2.81 -7.98 -27.88
C GLU A 172 -4.09 -8.69 -27.40
N ASN A 173 -4.30 -8.79 -26.09
CA ASN A 173 -5.26 -9.72 -25.50
C ASN A 173 -6.49 -9.06 -24.86
N LEU A 174 -6.41 -7.79 -24.50
CA LEU A 174 -7.44 -7.10 -23.72
C LEU A 174 -8.09 -5.97 -24.51
N ILE A 175 -9.31 -5.61 -24.11
CA ILE A 175 -10.00 -4.39 -24.50
C ILE A 175 -10.27 -3.61 -23.23
N LEU A 176 -9.68 -2.42 -23.10
CA LEU A 176 -9.97 -1.54 -21.97
C LEU A 176 -11.42 -1.07 -22.04
N ILE A 177 -12.16 -1.29 -20.98
CA ILE A 177 -13.56 -0.90 -20.86
C ILE A 177 -13.65 0.43 -20.12
N VAL A 178 -13.01 0.51 -18.95
CA VAL A 178 -12.97 1.72 -18.15
C VAL A 178 -11.75 1.70 -17.22
N SER A 179 -11.21 2.88 -16.93
CA SER A 179 -10.11 3.10 -15.99
C SER A 179 -10.57 3.98 -14.83
N GLU A 180 -9.99 3.73 -13.65
CA GLU A 180 -10.19 4.52 -12.43
C GLU A 180 -11.68 4.79 -12.12
N PHE A 181 -12.45 3.71 -12.10
CA PHE A 181 -13.90 3.80 -11.99
C PHE A 181 -14.34 3.62 -10.52
N PRO A 182 -15.05 4.60 -9.94
CA PRO A 182 -15.59 4.48 -8.60
C PRO A 182 -16.77 3.50 -8.57
N VAL A 183 -16.75 2.63 -7.58
CA VAL A 183 -17.81 1.65 -7.29
C VAL A 183 -18.18 1.71 -5.83
N GLY A 184 -19.39 1.28 -5.47
CA GLY A 184 -19.78 1.26 -4.07
C GLY A 184 -21.02 0.43 -3.79
N ASP A 185 -21.20 0.09 -2.53
CA ASP A 185 -22.40 -0.52 -1.99
C ASP A 185 -23.08 0.48 -1.04
N LEU A 186 -24.20 1.03 -1.48
CA LEU A 186 -24.96 2.02 -0.72
C LEU A 186 -25.58 1.46 0.55
N LYS A 187 -25.87 0.14 0.61
CA LYS A 187 -26.41 -0.50 1.81
C LYS A 187 -25.35 -0.63 2.89
N LEU A 188 -24.11 -0.91 2.50
CA LEU A 188 -22.97 -0.96 3.39
C LEU A 188 -22.36 0.40 3.66
N GLY A 189 -22.69 1.42 2.86
CA GLY A 189 -22.08 2.75 2.96
C GLY A 189 -20.61 2.75 2.55
N LEU A 190 -20.17 1.80 1.71
CA LEU A 190 -18.78 1.59 1.32
C LEU A 190 -18.57 1.92 -0.15
N ALA A 191 -17.40 2.48 -0.46
CA ALA A 191 -16.97 2.73 -1.83
C ALA A 191 -15.47 2.48 -2.02
N GLY A 192 -15.05 2.31 -3.28
CA GLY A 192 -13.67 2.15 -3.71
C GLY A 192 -13.53 2.49 -5.18
N THR A 193 -12.28 2.53 -5.64
CA THR A 193 -11.95 2.67 -7.07
C THR A 193 -11.13 1.44 -7.47
N PHE A 194 -11.40 0.90 -8.63
CA PHE A 194 -10.50 -0.07 -9.26
C PHE A 194 -9.73 0.61 -10.41
N ASP A 195 -8.50 0.16 -10.63
CA ASP A 195 -7.62 0.81 -11.61
C ASP A 195 -8.10 0.58 -13.05
N ARG A 196 -8.40 -0.67 -13.41
CA ARG A 196 -8.81 -1.02 -14.78
C ARG A 196 -9.86 -2.14 -14.80
N LEU A 197 -10.81 -2.01 -15.71
CA LEU A 197 -11.70 -3.10 -16.14
C LEU A 197 -11.41 -3.43 -17.60
N TYR A 198 -11.08 -4.66 -17.86
CA TYR A 198 -10.83 -5.18 -19.21
C TYR A 198 -11.83 -6.25 -19.61
N PHE A 199 -12.02 -6.39 -20.92
CA PHE A 199 -12.58 -7.58 -21.54
C PHE A 199 -11.46 -8.37 -22.19
N ASN A 200 -11.25 -9.61 -21.74
CA ASN A 200 -10.25 -10.50 -22.29
C ASN A 200 -10.78 -11.15 -23.59
N LYS A 201 -10.06 -10.93 -24.69
CA LYS A 201 -10.46 -11.41 -26.04
C LYS A 201 -10.39 -12.93 -26.16
N GLN A 202 -9.53 -13.59 -25.37
CA GLN A 202 -9.33 -15.05 -25.42
C GLN A 202 -10.35 -15.76 -24.52
N THR A 203 -10.45 -15.39 -23.27
CA THR A 203 -11.36 -16.03 -22.28
C THR A 203 -12.81 -15.60 -22.44
N LYS A 204 -13.07 -14.47 -23.13
CA LYS A 204 -14.38 -13.81 -23.26
C LYS A 204 -14.98 -13.39 -21.93
N GLN A 205 -14.11 -13.08 -20.94
CA GLN A 205 -14.50 -12.68 -19.59
C GLN A 205 -14.06 -11.24 -19.29
N TYR A 206 -14.70 -10.62 -18.31
CA TYR A 206 -14.29 -9.34 -17.75
C TYR A 206 -13.30 -9.58 -16.63
N GLU A 207 -12.27 -8.75 -16.57
CA GLU A 207 -11.18 -8.83 -15.61
C GLU A 207 -10.97 -7.47 -14.96
N ILE A 208 -10.93 -7.44 -13.62
CA ILE A 208 -10.53 -6.26 -12.85
C ILE A 208 -9.04 -6.40 -12.56
N TRP A 209 -8.29 -5.36 -12.90
CA TRP A 209 -6.87 -5.28 -12.68
C TRP A 209 -6.57 -4.11 -11.73
N ASP A 210 -5.76 -4.36 -10.71
CA ASP A 210 -5.34 -3.40 -9.69
C ASP A 210 -3.80 -3.44 -9.60
N PHE A 211 -3.16 -2.30 -9.79
CA PHE A 211 -1.70 -2.19 -9.87
C PHE A 211 -1.12 -1.92 -8.48
N LYS A 212 -0.42 -2.90 -7.91
CA LYS A 212 0.22 -2.81 -6.59
C LYS A 212 1.70 -3.11 -6.62
#